data_988e64335ca2206373ce0ff3bcf08813
#
_entry.id   988e64335ca2206373ce0ff3bcf08813
#
_cell.length_a   1.000
_cell.length_b   1.000
_cell.length_c   1.000
_cell.angle_alpha   90.00
_cell.angle_beta   90.00
_cell.angle_gamma   90.00
#
_symmetry.space_group_name_H-M   'P 1'
#
loop_
_entity.id
_entity.type
_entity.pdbx_description
1 polymer ?
#
loop_
_entity_poly.entity_id
_entity_poly.type
_entity_poly.pdbx_seq_one_letter_code
_entity_poly.pdbx_strand_id
1 'polypeptide(L)'
;MDREMKRHYTLLVDFLGKILGPDYEVALHELLDDSNEIIAIANGELTGRHLGSPLSNKMLEFLTSRLYETQDYVLRFESTSVTGKKLCSNSLFIKDPHGRLVGLLCINFDSSRYRELSARVMDLCGSLLTPGAPSGTNLIV
;
A
#
# COMPACT_ATOMS: atom_id res chain seq x y z
N MET A 1 10.70 -0.49 -17.43
CA MET A 1 11.97 -0.46 -16.66
C MET A 1 13.00 -1.31 -17.38
N ASP A 2 14.25 -0.89 -17.32
CA ASP A 2 15.31 -1.74 -17.84
C ASP A 2 15.56 -2.95 -16.91
N ARG A 3 16.39 -3.87 -17.36
CA ARG A 3 16.64 -5.13 -16.65
C ARG A 3 17.25 -4.92 -15.27
N GLU A 4 18.15 -3.96 -15.15
CA GLU A 4 18.83 -3.67 -13.91
C GLU A 4 17.88 -3.05 -12.88
N MET A 5 17.04 -2.12 -13.30
CA MET A 5 16.00 -1.55 -12.46
C MET A 5 15.01 -2.61 -11.96
N LYS A 6 14.54 -3.48 -12.85
CA LYS A 6 13.64 -4.58 -12.48
C LYS A 6 14.25 -5.48 -11.42
N ARG A 7 15.50 -5.88 -11.61
CA ARG A 7 16.20 -6.72 -10.64
C ARG A 7 16.33 -6.04 -9.28
N HIS A 8 16.70 -4.78 -9.29
CA HIS A 8 16.90 -3.99 -8.08
C HIS A 8 15.60 -3.83 -7.29
N TYR A 9 14.52 -3.42 -7.95
CA TYR A 9 13.24 -3.23 -7.29
C TYR A 9 12.58 -4.56 -6.90
N THR A 10 12.77 -5.61 -7.67
CA THR A 10 12.27 -6.95 -7.30
C THR A 10 12.93 -7.45 -6.01
N LEU A 11 14.23 -7.23 -5.87
CA LEU A 11 14.95 -7.54 -4.62
C LEU A 11 14.41 -6.71 -3.46
N LEU A 12 14.14 -5.44 -3.69
CA LEU A 12 13.58 -4.55 -2.68
C LEU A 12 12.20 -5.00 -2.22
N VAL A 13 11.34 -5.46 -3.13
CA VAL A 13 10.01 -6.03 -2.79
C VAL A 13 10.17 -7.23 -1.85
N ASP A 14 11.05 -8.16 -2.17
CA ASP A 14 11.29 -9.33 -1.32
C ASP A 14 11.79 -8.93 0.06
N PHE A 15 12.77 -8.05 0.11
CA PHE A 15 13.34 -7.56 1.36
C PHE A 15 12.30 -6.86 2.23
N LEU A 16 11.56 -5.90 1.67
CA LEU A 16 10.53 -5.16 2.38
C LEU A 16 9.41 -6.07 2.88
N GLY A 17 8.98 -7.02 2.06
CA GLY A 17 7.94 -7.96 2.46
C GLY A 17 8.33 -8.77 3.69
N LYS A 18 9.60 -9.16 3.79
CA LYS A 18 10.11 -9.92 4.94
C LYS A 18 10.24 -9.07 6.20
N ILE A 19 10.76 -7.86 6.09
CA ILE A 19 10.98 -7.02 7.28
C ILE A 19 9.70 -6.37 7.79
N LEU A 20 8.74 -6.06 6.93
CA LEU A 20 7.48 -5.44 7.33
C LEU A 20 6.48 -6.46 7.89
N GLY A 21 6.54 -7.69 7.42
CA GLY A 21 5.69 -8.77 7.92
C GLY A 21 4.34 -8.87 7.22
N PRO A 22 3.47 -9.77 7.72
CA PRO A 22 2.28 -10.22 6.98
C PRO A 22 1.15 -9.20 6.89
N ASP A 23 1.21 -8.10 7.64
CA ASP A 23 0.19 -7.05 7.57
C ASP A 23 0.46 -6.05 6.44
N TYR A 24 1.57 -6.21 5.73
CA TYR A 24 1.96 -5.35 4.63
C TYR A 24 2.09 -6.14 3.33
N GLU A 25 1.43 -5.66 2.30
CA GLU A 25 1.68 -6.13 0.93
C GLU A 25 2.63 -5.15 0.26
N VAL A 26 3.62 -5.68 -0.45
CA VAL A 26 4.53 -4.87 -1.27
C VAL A 26 4.39 -5.33 -2.71
N ALA A 27 4.09 -4.41 -3.61
CA ALA A 27 3.86 -4.73 -5.02
C ALA A 27 4.63 -3.78 -5.92
N LEU A 28 5.27 -4.35 -6.93
CA LEU A 28 5.97 -3.61 -7.97
C LEU A 28 5.18 -3.73 -9.27
N HIS A 29 4.75 -2.59 -9.82
CA HIS A 29 4.14 -2.51 -11.13
C HIS A 29 5.14 -2.01 -12.15
N GLU A 30 5.18 -2.65 -13.32
CA GLU A 30 5.85 -2.09 -14.47
C GLU A 30 4.82 -1.35 -15.33
N LEU A 31 5.15 -0.12 -15.71
CA LEU A 31 4.28 0.71 -16.55
C LEU A 31 4.85 0.75 -17.97
N LEU A 32 4.11 0.15 -18.87
CA LEU A 32 4.40 0.14 -20.30
C LEU A 32 3.26 0.86 -21.01
N ASP A 33 3.44 1.17 -22.31
CA ASP A 33 2.42 1.87 -23.08
C ASP A 33 1.09 1.10 -23.15
N ASP A 34 1.16 -0.23 -23.12
CA ASP A 34 0.00 -1.12 -23.27
C ASP A 34 -0.30 -1.99 -22.06
N SER A 35 0.47 -1.86 -20.96
CA SER A 35 0.25 -2.68 -19.77
C SER A 35 0.74 -1.98 -18.49
N ASN A 36 0.19 -2.43 -17.36
CA ASN A 36 0.52 -1.88 -16.05
C ASN A 36 0.50 -2.95 -14.96
N GLU A 37 1.05 -4.10 -15.25
CA GLU A 37 0.92 -5.29 -14.42
C GLU A 37 1.90 -5.33 -13.25
N ILE A 38 1.49 -6.06 -12.19
CA ILE A 38 2.40 -6.43 -11.11
C ILE A 38 3.44 -7.40 -11.64
N ILE A 39 4.72 -7.09 -11.44
CA ILE A 39 5.85 -7.93 -11.84
C ILE A 39 6.60 -8.53 -10.65
N ALA A 40 6.36 -8.03 -9.44
CA ALA A 40 6.87 -8.60 -8.21
C ALA A 40 5.91 -8.27 -7.07
N ILE A 41 5.70 -9.22 -6.16
CA ILE A 41 4.76 -9.03 -5.05
C ILE A 41 5.22 -9.84 -3.84
N ALA A 42 5.04 -9.27 -2.65
CA ALA A 42 5.21 -9.93 -1.37
C ALA A 42 3.93 -9.79 -0.56
N ASN A 43 3.52 -10.88 0.10
CA ASN A 43 2.31 -10.94 0.91
C ASN A 43 1.03 -10.59 0.13
N GLY A 44 0.95 -11.02 -1.11
CA GLY A 44 -0.17 -10.73 -2.01
C GLY A 44 -1.51 -11.30 -1.55
N GLU A 45 -1.50 -12.34 -0.73
CA GLU A 45 -2.70 -12.91 -0.13
C GLU A 45 -3.48 -11.91 0.71
N LEU A 46 -2.81 -10.88 1.20
CA LEU A 46 -3.45 -9.82 1.99
C LEU A 46 -4.55 -9.10 1.21
N THR A 47 -4.33 -8.85 -0.08
CA THR A 47 -5.26 -8.14 -0.96
C THR A 47 -5.93 -9.04 -1.98
N GLY A 48 -5.44 -10.26 -2.15
CA GLY A 48 -5.87 -11.18 -3.21
C GLY A 48 -5.23 -10.89 -4.56
N ARG A 49 -4.22 -10.01 -4.61
CA ARG A 49 -3.50 -9.66 -5.84
C ARG A 49 -2.35 -10.63 -6.09
N HIS A 50 -1.93 -10.72 -7.33
CA HIS A 50 -0.89 -11.65 -7.77
C HIS A 50 -0.11 -11.07 -8.94
N LEU A 51 0.93 -11.80 -9.37
CA LEU A 51 1.67 -11.43 -10.59
C LEU A 51 0.68 -11.30 -11.75
N GLY A 52 0.82 -10.25 -12.53
CA GLY A 52 -0.06 -9.95 -13.65
C GLY A 52 -1.29 -9.11 -13.30
N SER A 53 -1.58 -8.90 -12.02
CA SER A 53 -2.72 -8.05 -11.61
C SER A 53 -2.53 -6.62 -12.09
N PRO A 54 -3.61 -5.97 -12.59
CA PRO A 54 -3.53 -4.58 -13.04
C PRO A 54 -3.53 -3.59 -11.88
N LEU A 55 -3.33 -2.32 -12.20
CA LEU A 55 -3.44 -1.23 -11.25
C LEU A 55 -4.85 -1.11 -10.68
N SER A 56 -4.93 -0.67 -9.43
CA SER A 56 -6.21 -0.30 -8.83
C SER A 56 -6.76 0.97 -9.47
N ASN A 57 -8.08 1.18 -9.31
CA ASN A 57 -8.73 2.38 -9.80
C ASN A 57 -8.13 3.65 -9.19
N LYS A 58 -7.76 3.59 -7.91
CA LYS A 58 -7.14 4.72 -7.22
C LYS A 58 -5.80 5.11 -7.85
N MET A 59 -4.98 4.12 -8.19
CA MET A 59 -3.71 4.40 -8.87
C MET A 59 -3.91 4.92 -10.28
N LEU A 60 -4.91 4.41 -11.00
CA LEU A 60 -5.27 4.94 -12.31
C LEU A 60 -5.66 6.43 -12.23
N GLU A 61 -6.40 6.84 -11.20
CA GLU A 61 -6.72 8.25 -10.97
C GLU A 61 -5.47 9.09 -10.79
N PHE A 62 -4.51 8.63 -9.99
CA PHE A 62 -3.26 9.35 -9.78
C PHE A 62 -2.45 9.48 -11.07
N LEU A 63 -2.43 8.44 -11.89
CA LEU A 63 -1.72 8.49 -13.18
C LEU A 63 -2.42 9.43 -14.17
N THR A 64 -3.74 9.40 -14.21
CA THR A 64 -4.53 10.26 -15.09
C THR A 64 -4.35 11.74 -14.72
N SER A 65 -4.27 12.06 -13.43
CA SER A 65 -4.03 13.42 -12.96
C SER A 65 -2.58 13.90 -13.16
N ARG A 66 -1.69 13.00 -13.58
CA ARG A 66 -0.26 13.26 -13.80
C ARG A 66 0.46 13.80 -12.56
N LEU A 67 0.04 13.32 -11.39
CA LEU A 67 0.62 13.72 -10.10
C LEU A 67 2.13 13.43 -10.03
N TYR A 68 2.58 12.37 -10.71
CA TYR A 68 3.98 12.00 -10.77
C TYR A 68 4.91 13.07 -11.38
N GLU A 69 4.35 14.04 -12.11
CA GLU A 69 5.16 15.12 -12.69
C GLU A 69 5.67 16.09 -11.63
N THR A 70 4.93 16.25 -10.53
CA THR A 70 5.25 17.19 -9.46
C THR A 70 5.61 16.54 -8.14
N GLN A 71 5.32 15.25 -7.97
CA GLN A 71 5.58 14.50 -6.74
C GLN A 71 6.31 13.19 -7.02
N ASP A 72 7.12 12.76 -6.06
CA ASP A 72 7.85 11.51 -6.15
C ASP A 72 7.06 10.33 -5.58
N TYR A 73 6.08 10.60 -4.70
CA TYR A 73 5.30 9.56 -4.04
C TYR A 73 3.97 10.12 -3.54
N VAL A 74 3.06 9.22 -3.20
CA VAL A 74 1.80 9.52 -2.50
C VAL A 74 1.75 8.67 -1.25
N LEU A 75 1.53 9.29 -0.11
CA LEU A 75 1.55 8.61 1.18
C LEU A 75 0.17 8.58 1.82
N ARG A 76 -0.11 7.49 2.53
CA ARG A 76 -1.24 7.35 3.44
C ARG A 76 -2.59 7.66 2.79
N PHE A 77 -2.82 7.12 1.62
CA PHE A 77 -4.13 7.23 1.01
C PHE A 77 -4.94 5.96 1.28
N GLU A 78 -6.25 6.12 1.38
CA GLU A 78 -7.15 4.99 1.57
C GLU A 78 -7.36 4.27 0.25
N SER A 79 -7.26 2.94 0.28
CA SER A 79 -7.59 2.08 -0.84
C SER A 79 -8.40 0.90 -0.36
N THR A 80 -9.00 0.17 -1.29
CA THR A 80 -9.82 -1.00 -0.98
C THR A 80 -9.33 -2.18 -1.80
N SER A 81 -9.11 -3.33 -1.15
CA SER A 81 -8.76 -4.57 -1.83
C SER A 81 -9.93 -5.13 -2.62
N VAL A 82 -9.66 -6.11 -3.47
CA VAL A 82 -10.71 -6.82 -4.23
C VAL A 82 -11.71 -7.53 -3.31
N THR A 83 -11.31 -7.87 -2.09
CA THR A 83 -12.16 -8.50 -1.08
C THR A 83 -12.88 -7.51 -0.18
N GLY A 84 -12.72 -6.21 -0.42
CA GLY A 84 -13.38 -5.17 0.36
C GLY A 84 -12.65 -4.68 1.59
N LYS A 85 -11.43 -5.15 1.83
CA LYS A 85 -10.62 -4.67 2.97
C LYS A 85 -10.15 -3.24 2.74
N LYS A 86 -10.24 -2.43 3.76
CA LYS A 86 -9.68 -1.08 3.75
C LYS A 86 -8.20 -1.13 4.06
N LEU A 87 -7.42 -0.47 3.24
CA LEU A 87 -5.96 -0.44 3.33
C LEU A 87 -5.47 0.99 3.43
N CYS A 88 -4.37 1.17 4.16
CA CYS A 88 -3.59 2.40 4.11
C CYS A 88 -2.44 2.18 3.12
N SER A 89 -2.45 2.93 2.05
CA SER A 89 -1.57 2.70 0.91
C SER A 89 -0.56 3.80 0.73
N ASN A 90 0.60 3.42 0.21
CA ASN A 90 1.71 4.32 -0.11
C ASN A 90 2.27 3.90 -1.45
N SER A 91 2.54 4.85 -2.32
CA SER A 91 3.06 4.54 -3.66
C SER A 91 4.19 5.46 -4.03
N LEU A 92 5.30 4.88 -4.45
CA LEU A 92 6.47 5.58 -4.99
C LEU A 92 6.40 5.55 -6.51
N PHE A 93 6.53 6.70 -7.13
CA PHE A 93 6.64 6.81 -8.58
C PHE A 93 8.08 6.53 -9.00
N ILE A 94 8.28 5.45 -9.76
CA ILE A 94 9.61 5.07 -10.24
C ILE A 94 9.83 5.71 -11.60
N LYS A 95 10.87 6.54 -11.70
CA LYS A 95 11.21 7.25 -12.92
C LYS A 95 12.56 6.79 -13.44
N ASP A 96 12.71 6.77 -14.75
CA ASP A 96 14.00 6.48 -15.39
C ASP A 96 14.95 7.69 -15.29
N PRO A 97 16.20 7.57 -15.76
CA PRO A 97 17.14 8.69 -15.73
C PRO A 97 16.68 9.92 -16.54
N HIS A 98 15.73 9.74 -17.44
CA HIS A 98 15.16 10.84 -18.24
C HIS A 98 13.91 11.44 -17.60
N GLY A 99 13.53 10.99 -16.39
CA GLY A 99 12.37 11.48 -15.68
C GLY A 99 11.02 10.90 -16.12
N ARG A 100 11.04 9.88 -16.96
CA ARG A 100 9.79 9.23 -17.40
C ARG A 100 9.35 8.20 -16.39
N LEU A 101 8.05 8.18 -16.11
CA LEU A 101 7.44 7.21 -15.21
C LEU A 101 7.49 5.80 -15.84
N VAL A 102 8.14 4.87 -15.16
CA VAL A 102 8.35 3.51 -15.66
C VAL A 102 7.81 2.43 -14.72
N GLY A 103 7.45 2.80 -13.50
CA GLY A 103 6.94 1.83 -12.55
C GLY A 103 6.37 2.48 -11.30
N LEU A 104 5.77 1.63 -10.46
CA LEU A 104 5.24 2.00 -9.15
C LEU A 104 5.66 0.96 -8.12
N LEU A 105 6.14 1.42 -6.98
CA LEU A 105 6.33 0.58 -5.81
C LEU A 105 5.25 0.93 -4.81
N CYS A 106 4.36 -0.03 -4.50
CA CYS A 106 3.23 0.19 -3.63
C CYS A 106 3.40 -0.63 -2.35
N ILE A 107 3.17 0.02 -1.21
CA ILE A 107 3.16 -0.64 0.10
C ILE A 107 1.79 -0.41 0.72
N ASN A 108 1.05 -1.49 0.91
CA ASN A 108 -0.31 -1.46 1.41
C ASN A 108 -0.38 -2.10 2.80
N PHE A 109 -0.91 -1.37 3.76
CA PHE A 109 -1.02 -1.82 5.14
C PHE A 109 -2.45 -2.20 5.48
N ASP A 110 -2.64 -3.42 6.01
CA ASP A 110 -3.92 -3.86 6.59
C ASP A 110 -3.86 -3.71 8.11
N SER A 111 -4.63 -2.79 8.65
CA SER A 111 -4.66 -2.51 10.08
C SER A 111 -5.65 -3.38 10.86
N SER A 112 -6.27 -4.38 10.26
CA SER A 112 -7.33 -5.19 10.88
C SER A 112 -6.93 -5.80 12.21
N ARG A 113 -5.74 -6.39 12.26
CA ARG A 113 -5.24 -7.02 13.50
C ARG A 113 -5.03 -6.01 14.64
N TYR A 114 -4.57 -4.82 14.30
CA TYR A 114 -4.34 -3.75 15.27
C TYR A 114 -5.65 -3.16 15.77
N ARG A 115 -6.65 -3.03 14.89
CA ARG A 115 -7.99 -2.59 15.28
C ARG A 115 -8.65 -3.59 16.20
N GLU A 116 -8.52 -4.88 15.92
CA GLU A 116 -9.04 -5.95 16.76
C GLU A 116 -8.38 -5.92 18.13
N LEU A 117 -7.07 -5.78 18.20
CA LEU A 117 -6.35 -5.66 19.47
C LEU A 117 -6.78 -4.42 20.23
N SER A 118 -6.94 -3.29 19.55
CA SER A 118 -7.42 -2.05 20.15
C SER A 118 -8.81 -2.23 20.77
N ALA A 119 -9.72 -2.91 20.07
CA ALA A 119 -11.05 -3.20 20.57
C ALA A 119 -11.01 -4.07 21.84
N ARG A 120 -10.13 -5.07 21.86
CA ARG A 120 -9.93 -5.91 23.07
C ARG A 120 -9.38 -5.12 24.25
N VAL A 121 -8.45 -4.21 23.99
CA VAL A 121 -7.92 -3.33 25.04
C VAL A 121 -9.04 -2.45 25.59
N MET A 122 -9.88 -1.90 24.73
CA MET A 122 -11.02 -1.08 25.14
C MET A 122 -12.02 -1.89 25.99
N ASP A 123 -12.30 -3.13 25.61
CA ASP A 123 -13.16 -4.03 26.39
C ASP A 123 -12.57 -4.31 27.77
N LEU A 124 -11.26 -4.52 27.87
CA LEU A 124 -10.60 -4.74 29.14
C LEU A 124 -10.63 -3.51 30.05
N CYS A 125 -10.61 -2.32 29.47
CA CYS A 125 -10.78 -1.07 30.21
C CYS A 125 -12.23 -0.87 30.70
N GLY A 126 -13.17 -1.55 30.08
CA GLY A 126 -14.57 -1.55 30.47
C GLY A 126 -15.20 -0.18 30.50
N SER A 127 -15.94 0.12 31.60
CA SER A 127 -16.66 1.37 31.77
C SER A 127 -15.76 2.61 31.90
N LEU A 128 -14.46 2.44 32.01
CA LEU A 128 -13.53 3.57 32.08
C LEU A 128 -13.39 4.31 30.75
N LEU A 129 -13.68 3.63 29.63
CA LEU A 129 -13.61 4.19 28.30
C LEU A 129 -14.95 3.99 27.60
N THR A 130 -15.85 4.94 27.81
CA THR A 130 -17.17 4.88 27.18
C THR A 130 -17.13 5.46 25.79
N PRO A 131 -17.68 4.78 24.77
CA PRO A 131 -17.81 5.34 23.43
C PRO A 131 -18.51 6.69 23.48
N GLY A 132 -17.92 7.68 22.84
CA GLY A 132 -18.45 9.04 22.83
C GLY A 132 -17.98 9.93 23.98
N ALA A 133 -17.21 9.42 24.94
CA ALA A 133 -16.55 10.25 25.92
C ALA A 133 -15.48 11.12 25.26
N PRO A 134 -15.63 12.45 25.23
CA PRO A 134 -14.79 13.27 24.36
C PRO A 134 -13.30 13.22 24.70
N SER A 135 -12.97 13.28 25.96
CA SER A 135 -11.56 13.28 26.38
C SER A 135 -10.92 11.90 26.31
N GLY A 136 -11.68 10.85 26.54
CA GLY A 136 -11.18 9.48 26.49
C GLY A 136 -10.75 9.05 25.12
N THR A 137 -11.51 9.41 24.10
CA THR A 137 -11.20 9.09 22.72
C THR A 137 -9.94 9.79 22.21
N ASN A 138 -9.71 11.00 22.66
CA ASN A 138 -8.55 11.78 22.20
C ASN A 138 -7.23 11.31 22.83
N LEU A 139 -7.29 10.71 24.00
CA LEU A 139 -6.09 10.27 24.70
C LEU A 139 -5.52 8.95 24.20
N ILE A 140 -6.31 8.20 23.47
CA ILE A 140 -5.93 6.85 23.00
C ILE A 140 -5.25 6.88 21.64
N VAL A 141 -5.42 7.94 20.92
CA VAL A 141 -4.90 8.07 19.55
C VAL A 141 -3.40 8.32 19.51
#